data_76db5cc76b29c7f04c97ac225115dbe6
#
_entry.id   76db5cc76b29c7f04c97ac225115dbe6
#
_cell.length_a   1.000
_cell.length_b   1.000
_cell.length_c   1.000
_cell.angle_alpha   90.00
_cell.angle_beta   90.00
_cell.angle_gamma   90.00
#
_symmetry.space_group_name_H-M   'P 1'
#
loop_
_entity.id
_entity.type
_entity.pdbx_description
1 polymer ?
#
loop_
_entity_poly.entity_id
_entity_poly.type
_entity_poly.pdbx_seq_one_letter_code
_entity_poly.pdbx_strand_id
1 'polypeptide(L)'
;EHIKNLGATCVLFNPLFDSDAHGYDTRDYNRVDPRLGTKEDFQAVCKALHEAGIRVMLDGVFNHVGRGFWAFRDVQEKKWDSAYKDWFHISFDGNTGYNDGFWYEAWEGCYELVKLNLRNPAVKEHLFDAVRGWVRDYDIDGLRLDVAYCLDLDFLAELRGLANSIKPEFALMGETLHGDYNRWMNDRACHAVTNYECYKGLYSSFNSANMHEIAYSLNRQFGSEQWCLYTGRHLLSFLDNHDVSRIATVLTDKAMLRPAYGLLFGMPGVPAVYYGSEWGLEGDKKNGDATLRPAIEKPQENELTEWISALAKARAESPALRWGSYPVSYTHL
;
A
#
# COMPACT_ATOMS: atom_id res chain seq x y z
N GLU A 1 -15.33 15.89 3.00
CA GLU A 1 -14.88 17.30 3.21
C GLU A 1 -13.50 17.34 3.86
N HIS A 2 -13.26 16.64 5.00
CA HIS A 2 -11.98 16.62 5.70
C HIS A 2 -10.80 16.27 4.78
N ILE A 3 -10.88 15.16 4.04
CA ILE A 3 -9.85 14.69 3.11
C ILE A 3 -9.55 15.74 2.02
N LYS A 4 -10.61 16.39 1.50
CA LYS A 4 -10.48 17.48 0.52
C LYS A 4 -9.76 18.69 1.10
N ASN A 5 -10.15 19.10 2.30
CA ASN A 5 -9.54 20.24 3.00
C ASN A 5 -8.07 19.98 3.37
N LEU A 6 -7.72 18.72 3.65
CA LEU A 6 -6.34 18.32 3.85
C LEU A 6 -5.47 18.46 2.58
N GLY A 7 -6.09 18.57 1.41
CA GLY A 7 -5.40 18.67 0.12
C GLY A 7 -4.99 17.35 -0.50
N ALA A 8 -5.60 16.23 -0.05
CA ALA A 8 -5.36 14.92 -0.65
C ALA A 8 -5.93 14.87 -2.07
N THR A 9 -5.17 14.28 -3.00
CA THR A 9 -5.55 14.09 -4.41
C THR A 9 -5.88 12.64 -4.74
N CYS A 10 -5.60 11.73 -3.82
CA CYS A 10 -5.90 10.31 -3.94
C CYS A 10 -6.18 9.72 -2.56
N VAL A 11 -7.14 8.80 -2.47
CA VAL A 11 -7.38 7.96 -1.29
C VAL A 11 -7.02 6.52 -1.66
N LEU A 12 -6.14 5.93 -0.87
CA LEU A 12 -5.84 4.50 -0.91
C LEU A 12 -6.63 3.82 0.21
N PHE A 13 -7.55 2.95 -0.18
CA PHE A 13 -8.28 2.09 0.77
C PHE A 13 -7.49 0.81 1.03
N ASN A 14 -7.24 0.51 2.30
CA ASN A 14 -6.84 -0.83 2.73
C ASN A 14 -7.89 -1.86 2.31
N PRO A 15 -7.61 -3.18 2.37
CA PRO A 15 -8.53 -4.19 1.84
C PRO A 15 -9.94 -4.04 2.38
N LEU A 16 -10.93 -3.97 1.48
CA LEU A 16 -12.35 -3.78 1.82
C LEU A 16 -13.26 -4.90 1.31
N PHE A 17 -12.69 -5.94 0.72
CA PHE A 17 -13.47 -7.09 0.28
C PHE A 17 -13.60 -8.14 1.39
N ASP A 18 -14.60 -9.03 1.24
CA ASP A 18 -14.94 -10.04 2.24
C ASP A 18 -13.72 -10.85 2.67
N SER A 19 -13.50 -10.95 3.96
CA SER A 19 -12.29 -11.54 4.55
C SER A 19 -12.61 -12.33 5.82
N ASP A 20 -11.67 -13.21 6.22
CA ASP A 20 -11.85 -14.02 7.43
C ASP A 20 -11.79 -13.14 8.69
N ALA A 21 -10.84 -12.18 8.76
CA ALA A 21 -10.65 -11.33 9.94
C ALA A 21 -10.22 -9.89 9.62
N HIS A 22 -9.07 -9.69 8.97
CA HIS A 22 -8.36 -8.39 8.96
C HIS A 22 -8.28 -7.72 7.57
N GLY A 23 -8.90 -8.31 6.55
CA GLY A 23 -8.93 -7.77 5.20
C GLY A 23 -7.85 -8.37 4.29
N TYR A 24 -6.67 -8.71 4.80
CA TYR A 24 -5.60 -9.37 4.03
C TYR A 24 -5.82 -10.88 3.85
N ASP A 25 -6.80 -11.45 4.52
CA ASP A 25 -7.25 -12.84 4.46
C ASP A 25 -8.54 -12.96 3.64
N THR A 26 -8.48 -12.57 2.37
CA THR A 26 -9.61 -12.44 1.44
C THR A 26 -10.37 -13.76 1.29
N ARG A 27 -11.71 -13.68 1.37
CA ARG A 27 -12.66 -14.77 1.09
C ARG A 27 -13.31 -14.65 -0.28
N ASP A 28 -13.61 -13.41 -0.68
CA ASP A 28 -14.27 -13.11 -1.96
C ASP A 28 -13.88 -11.71 -2.45
N TYR A 29 -13.23 -11.62 -3.59
CA TYR A 29 -12.81 -10.36 -4.21
C TYR A 29 -13.97 -9.55 -4.80
N ASN A 30 -15.15 -10.15 -4.96
CA ASN A 30 -16.30 -9.51 -5.63
C ASN A 30 -17.33 -8.96 -4.66
N ARG A 31 -17.16 -9.20 -3.36
CA ARG A 31 -18.09 -8.76 -2.31
C ARG A 31 -17.40 -7.81 -1.34
N VAL A 32 -17.97 -6.63 -1.15
CA VAL A 32 -17.55 -5.73 -0.07
C VAL A 32 -17.78 -6.44 1.27
N ASP A 33 -16.82 -6.32 2.19
CA ASP A 33 -16.94 -6.92 3.51
C ASP A 33 -18.17 -6.34 4.24
N PRO A 34 -19.12 -7.18 4.65
CA PRO A 34 -20.36 -6.70 5.30
C PRO A 34 -20.10 -5.96 6.62
N ARG A 35 -18.93 -6.09 7.20
CA ARG A 35 -18.50 -5.29 8.38
C ARG A 35 -18.22 -3.83 8.04
N LEU A 36 -17.92 -3.54 6.77
CA LEU A 36 -17.58 -2.20 6.29
C LEU A 36 -18.74 -1.50 5.60
N GLY A 37 -19.70 -2.24 5.06
CA GLY A 37 -20.86 -1.70 4.36
C GLY A 37 -21.29 -2.54 3.16
N THR A 38 -22.01 -1.91 2.24
CA THR A 38 -22.52 -2.55 1.04
C THR A 38 -21.74 -2.09 -0.21
N LYS A 39 -21.99 -2.76 -1.33
CA LYS A 39 -21.50 -2.33 -2.65
C LYS A 39 -21.96 -0.90 -2.98
N GLU A 40 -23.22 -0.62 -2.70
CA GLU A 40 -23.88 0.67 -2.98
C GLU A 40 -23.27 1.78 -2.10
N ASP A 41 -22.95 1.51 -0.84
CA ASP A 41 -22.24 2.44 0.03
C ASP A 41 -20.89 2.81 -0.54
N PHE A 42 -20.12 1.80 -0.98
CA PHE A 42 -18.79 2.06 -1.53
C PHE A 42 -18.85 2.77 -2.90
N GLN A 43 -19.85 2.47 -3.74
CA GLN A 43 -20.11 3.22 -4.98
C GLN A 43 -20.39 4.71 -4.67
N ALA A 44 -21.19 4.99 -3.64
CA ALA A 44 -21.47 6.37 -3.23
C ALA A 44 -20.21 7.09 -2.72
N VAL A 45 -19.34 6.40 -1.97
CA VAL A 45 -18.04 6.93 -1.52
C VAL A 45 -17.14 7.27 -2.70
N CYS A 46 -16.96 6.34 -3.66
CA CYS A 46 -16.12 6.58 -4.84
C CYS A 46 -16.63 7.76 -5.67
N LYS A 47 -17.94 7.82 -5.90
CA LYS A 47 -18.57 8.93 -6.61
C LYS A 47 -18.29 10.27 -5.91
N ALA A 48 -18.48 10.34 -4.60
CA ALA A 48 -18.26 11.56 -3.82
C ALA A 48 -16.78 11.99 -3.85
N LEU A 49 -15.83 11.04 -3.84
CA LEU A 49 -14.40 11.33 -3.96
C LEU A 49 -14.07 11.89 -5.36
N HIS A 50 -14.57 11.27 -6.42
CA HIS A 50 -14.36 11.74 -7.80
C HIS A 50 -14.99 13.13 -8.04
N GLU A 51 -16.19 13.38 -7.52
CA GLU A 51 -16.82 14.71 -7.56
C GLU A 51 -16.01 15.79 -6.83
N ALA A 52 -15.22 15.37 -5.82
CA ALA A 52 -14.28 16.24 -5.12
C ALA A 52 -12.91 16.36 -5.82
N GLY A 53 -12.70 15.70 -6.97
CA GLY A 53 -11.43 15.65 -7.69
C GLY A 53 -10.38 14.73 -7.07
N ILE A 54 -10.81 13.78 -6.23
CA ILE A 54 -9.94 12.84 -5.50
C ILE A 54 -10.01 11.48 -6.17
N ARG A 55 -8.86 10.91 -6.55
CA ARG A 55 -8.73 9.58 -7.13
C ARG A 55 -8.88 8.49 -6.07
N VAL A 56 -9.28 7.30 -6.52
CA VAL A 56 -9.51 6.14 -5.65
C VAL A 56 -8.57 5.01 -6.04
N MET A 57 -7.79 4.54 -5.08
CA MET A 57 -6.97 3.33 -5.21
C MET A 57 -7.43 2.27 -4.21
N LEU A 58 -7.37 1.01 -4.63
CA LEU A 58 -7.67 -0.14 -3.77
C LEU A 58 -6.42 -0.97 -3.49
N ASP A 59 -6.46 -1.65 -2.36
CA ASP A 59 -5.45 -2.66 -2.02
C ASP A 59 -5.75 -3.97 -2.75
N GLY A 60 -4.81 -4.41 -3.58
CA GLY A 60 -4.83 -5.66 -4.32
C GLY A 60 -4.05 -6.74 -3.59
N VAL A 61 -4.73 -7.56 -2.81
CA VAL A 61 -4.14 -8.68 -2.07
C VAL A 61 -4.12 -9.91 -2.97
N PHE A 62 -3.08 -10.07 -3.80
CA PHE A 62 -3.04 -11.10 -4.85
C PHE A 62 -2.03 -12.22 -4.59
N ASN A 63 -1.15 -12.07 -3.61
CA ASN A 63 -0.19 -13.12 -3.26
C ASN A 63 -0.85 -14.30 -2.54
N HIS A 64 -1.85 -14.02 -1.73
CA HIS A 64 -2.48 -15.00 -0.84
C HIS A 64 -3.97 -14.67 -0.61
N VAL A 65 -4.67 -15.63 -0.03
CA VAL A 65 -6.08 -15.52 0.36
C VAL A 65 -6.27 -16.08 1.77
N GLY A 66 -7.40 -15.79 2.40
CA GLY A 66 -7.79 -16.42 3.65
C GLY A 66 -8.16 -17.90 3.48
N ARG A 67 -8.17 -18.64 4.58
CA ARG A 67 -8.59 -20.06 4.59
C ARG A 67 -10.08 -20.22 4.26
N GLY A 68 -10.87 -19.15 4.43
CA GLY A 68 -12.28 -19.08 4.04
C GLY A 68 -12.52 -18.83 2.54
N PHE A 69 -11.48 -18.61 1.74
CA PHE A 69 -11.61 -18.42 0.29
C PHE A 69 -12.30 -19.62 -0.36
N TRP A 70 -13.30 -19.36 -1.18
CA TRP A 70 -14.20 -20.40 -1.68
C TRP A 70 -13.49 -21.54 -2.42
N ALA A 71 -12.46 -21.25 -3.22
CA ALA A 71 -11.69 -22.30 -3.92
C ALA A 71 -10.82 -23.13 -2.95
N PHE A 72 -10.29 -22.51 -1.88
CA PHE A 72 -9.54 -23.24 -0.86
C PHE A 72 -10.46 -24.11 0.00
N ARG A 73 -11.69 -23.65 0.28
CA ARG A 73 -12.73 -24.44 0.96
C ARG A 73 -13.08 -25.69 0.16
N ASP A 74 -13.19 -25.60 -1.18
CA ASP A 74 -13.40 -26.76 -2.03
C ASP A 74 -12.24 -27.77 -1.91
N VAL A 75 -10.99 -27.28 -1.86
CA VAL A 75 -9.82 -28.15 -1.61
C VAL A 75 -9.87 -28.81 -0.24
N GLN A 76 -10.25 -28.06 0.80
CA GLN A 76 -10.42 -28.63 2.16
C GLN A 76 -11.46 -29.77 2.19
N GLU A 77 -12.53 -29.67 1.40
CA GLU A 77 -13.61 -30.68 1.32
C GLU A 77 -13.23 -31.86 0.43
N LYS A 78 -12.79 -31.60 -0.81
CA LYS A 78 -12.60 -32.60 -1.85
C LYS A 78 -11.17 -33.14 -1.97
N LYS A 79 -10.21 -32.49 -1.32
CA LYS A 79 -8.81 -32.88 -1.31
C LYS A 79 -8.27 -33.02 -2.74
N TRP A 80 -7.76 -34.20 -3.08
CA TRP A 80 -7.21 -34.51 -4.39
C TRP A 80 -8.20 -34.33 -5.54
N ASP A 81 -9.49 -34.53 -5.28
CA ASP A 81 -10.54 -34.45 -6.30
C ASP A 81 -11.02 -33.00 -6.54
N SER A 82 -10.49 -32.02 -5.82
CA SER A 82 -10.82 -30.61 -6.04
C SER A 82 -10.29 -30.14 -7.41
N ALA A 83 -11.15 -29.43 -8.15
CA ALA A 83 -10.77 -28.76 -9.39
C ALA A 83 -9.84 -27.56 -9.15
N TYR A 84 -9.74 -27.08 -7.91
CA TYR A 84 -8.99 -25.89 -7.52
C TYR A 84 -7.66 -26.18 -6.81
N LYS A 85 -7.25 -27.46 -6.68
CA LYS A 85 -6.00 -27.80 -5.98
C LYS A 85 -4.77 -27.13 -6.59
N ASP A 86 -4.75 -26.95 -7.93
CA ASP A 86 -3.65 -26.31 -8.64
C ASP A 86 -3.68 -24.75 -8.60
N TRP A 87 -4.71 -24.18 -7.93
CA TRP A 87 -4.76 -22.75 -7.63
C TRP A 87 -3.81 -22.36 -6.51
N PHE A 88 -3.32 -23.35 -5.78
CA PHE A 88 -2.44 -23.23 -4.63
C PHE A 88 -1.21 -24.12 -4.81
N HIS A 89 -0.22 -23.95 -3.97
CA HIS A 89 0.94 -24.84 -3.90
C HIS A 89 0.69 -25.87 -2.81
N ILE A 90 0.16 -27.04 -3.16
CA ILE A 90 -0.30 -28.07 -2.23
C ILE A 90 0.56 -29.33 -2.36
N SER A 91 0.83 -29.99 -1.22
CA SER A 91 1.38 -31.33 -1.14
C SER A 91 0.48 -32.24 -0.28
N PHE A 92 -0.01 -33.31 -0.85
CA PHE A 92 -0.83 -34.30 -0.15
C PHE A 92 0.01 -35.29 0.66
N ASP A 93 1.33 -35.23 0.57
CA ASP A 93 2.26 -36.04 1.38
C ASP A 93 2.59 -35.37 2.73
N GLY A 94 2.11 -34.14 2.95
CA GLY A 94 2.36 -33.34 4.14
C GLY A 94 1.09 -32.90 4.86
N ASN A 95 1.27 -32.13 5.92
CA ASN A 95 0.19 -31.50 6.65
C ASN A 95 0.64 -30.18 7.26
N THR A 96 -0.29 -29.35 7.69
CA THR A 96 -0.04 -28.12 8.47
C THR A 96 -0.57 -28.26 9.89
N GLY A 97 -0.34 -27.25 10.73
CA GLY A 97 -0.94 -27.20 12.07
C GLY A 97 -2.47 -27.17 12.07
N TYR A 98 -3.12 -26.87 10.95
CA TYR A 98 -4.57 -26.92 10.78
C TYR A 98 -5.14 -28.32 10.54
N ASN A 99 -4.26 -29.28 10.28
CA ASN A 99 -4.63 -30.68 10.11
C ASN A 99 -5.66 -30.97 9.01
N ASP A 100 -5.54 -30.26 7.88
CA ASP A 100 -6.43 -30.44 6.72
C ASP A 100 -6.17 -31.75 5.95
N GLY A 101 -5.12 -32.48 6.27
CA GLY A 101 -4.70 -33.70 5.56
C GLY A 101 -3.87 -33.40 4.32
N PHE A 102 -3.34 -32.20 4.18
CA PHE A 102 -2.36 -31.79 3.18
C PHE A 102 -1.56 -30.61 3.68
N TRP A 103 -0.36 -30.41 3.13
CA TRP A 103 0.45 -29.21 3.30
C TRP A 103 0.17 -28.23 2.16
N TYR A 104 0.28 -26.94 2.44
CA TYR A 104 0.21 -25.86 1.45
C TYR A 104 1.20 -24.75 1.76
N GLU A 105 1.65 -24.05 0.73
CA GLU A 105 2.48 -22.85 0.89
C GLU A 105 1.64 -21.70 1.43
N ALA A 106 2.21 -20.98 2.40
CA ALA A 106 1.60 -19.80 3.02
C ALA A 106 2.55 -18.62 2.92
N TRP A 107 2.02 -17.41 3.06
CA TRP A 107 2.84 -16.22 3.12
C TRP A 107 3.70 -16.24 4.40
N GLU A 108 5.03 -16.28 4.22
CA GLU A 108 6.03 -16.26 5.30
C GLU A 108 5.74 -17.22 6.48
N GLY A 109 5.09 -18.36 6.20
CA GLY A 109 4.74 -19.37 7.22
C GLY A 109 3.47 -19.05 8.01
N CYS A 110 2.75 -17.98 7.70
CA CYS A 110 1.45 -17.64 8.25
C CYS A 110 0.37 -18.46 7.55
N TYR A 111 0.05 -19.64 8.08
CA TYR A 111 -0.85 -20.62 7.42
C TYR A 111 -2.31 -20.16 7.30
N GLU A 112 -2.73 -19.10 7.96
CA GLU A 112 -4.00 -18.41 7.71
C GLU A 112 -4.03 -17.67 6.36
N LEU A 113 -2.86 -17.39 5.77
CA LEU A 113 -2.68 -16.69 4.50
C LEU A 113 -2.17 -17.64 3.42
N VAL A 114 -3.11 -18.30 2.75
CA VAL A 114 -2.86 -19.37 1.78
C VAL A 114 -2.33 -18.78 0.48
N LYS A 115 -1.12 -19.13 0.07
CA LYS A 115 -0.49 -18.60 -1.13
C LYS A 115 -1.16 -19.08 -2.40
N LEU A 116 -1.46 -18.14 -3.31
CA LEU A 116 -2.00 -18.41 -4.64
C LEU A 116 -0.89 -18.80 -5.62
N ASN A 117 -1.20 -19.74 -6.52
CA ASN A 117 -0.35 -20.06 -7.66
C ASN A 117 -0.59 -19.05 -8.80
N LEU A 118 0.14 -17.94 -8.80
CA LEU A 118 0.00 -16.87 -9.80
C LEU A 118 0.47 -17.27 -11.21
N ARG A 119 1.03 -18.47 -11.40
CA ARG A 119 1.33 -19.05 -12.72
C ARG A 119 0.17 -19.82 -13.30
N ASN A 120 -0.84 -20.17 -12.50
CA ASN A 120 -2.05 -20.81 -12.98
C ASN A 120 -2.90 -19.79 -13.76
N PRO A 121 -3.24 -20.06 -15.05
CA PRO A 121 -4.02 -19.13 -15.86
C PRO A 121 -5.41 -18.83 -15.30
N ALA A 122 -6.06 -19.82 -14.67
CA ALA A 122 -7.39 -19.64 -14.09
C ALA A 122 -7.34 -18.71 -12.84
N VAL A 123 -6.27 -18.80 -12.05
CA VAL A 123 -6.04 -17.88 -10.92
C VAL A 123 -5.84 -16.46 -11.44
N LYS A 124 -4.98 -16.28 -12.45
CA LYS A 124 -4.75 -14.96 -13.06
C LYS A 124 -6.03 -14.34 -13.59
N GLU A 125 -6.80 -15.11 -14.36
CA GLU A 125 -8.05 -14.60 -14.94
C GLU A 125 -9.06 -14.24 -13.85
N HIS A 126 -9.19 -15.05 -12.79
CA HIS A 126 -10.05 -14.73 -11.65
C HIS A 126 -9.67 -13.39 -10.99
N LEU A 127 -8.38 -13.15 -10.76
CA LEU A 127 -7.90 -11.89 -10.18
C LEU A 127 -8.08 -10.70 -11.13
N PHE A 128 -7.83 -10.89 -12.42
CA PHE A 128 -8.00 -9.85 -13.43
C PHE A 128 -9.48 -9.50 -13.64
N ASP A 129 -10.37 -10.48 -13.57
CA ASP A 129 -11.82 -10.24 -13.60
C ASP A 129 -12.29 -9.46 -12.37
N ALA A 130 -11.72 -9.73 -11.19
CA ALA A 130 -11.99 -8.91 -10.02
C ALA A 130 -11.58 -7.44 -10.26
N VAL A 131 -10.37 -7.20 -10.80
CA VAL A 131 -9.91 -5.83 -11.12
C VAL A 131 -10.82 -5.15 -12.15
N ARG A 132 -11.21 -5.85 -13.23
CA ARG A 132 -12.18 -5.33 -14.22
C ARG A 132 -13.52 -4.99 -13.56
N GLY A 133 -13.97 -5.85 -12.63
CA GLY A 133 -15.18 -5.64 -11.84
C GLY A 133 -15.07 -4.39 -10.97
N TRP A 134 -13.96 -4.17 -10.28
CA TRP A 134 -13.75 -2.99 -9.44
C TRP A 134 -13.74 -1.70 -10.26
N VAL A 135 -13.11 -1.71 -11.44
CA VAL A 135 -13.14 -0.54 -12.34
C VAL A 135 -14.57 -0.27 -12.84
N ARG A 136 -15.27 -1.31 -13.29
CA ARG A 136 -16.66 -1.17 -13.78
C ARG A 136 -17.61 -0.66 -12.70
N ASP A 137 -17.47 -1.19 -11.47
CA ASP A 137 -18.44 -0.96 -10.39
C ASP A 137 -18.11 0.27 -9.55
N TYR A 138 -16.83 0.64 -9.42
CA TYR A 138 -16.36 1.71 -8.52
C TYR A 138 -15.53 2.78 -9.24
N ASP A 139 -15.21 2.58 -10.52
CA ASP A 139 -14.38 3.48 -11.34
C ASP A 139 -13.00 3.79 -10.73
N ILE A 140 -12.38 2.80 -10.06
CA ILE A 140 -11.10 3.00 -9.39
C ILE A 140 -9.99 3.45 -10.35
N ASP A 141 -8.99 4.17 -9.82
CA ASP A 141 -7.91 4.80 -10.58
C ASP A 141 -6.57 4.08 -10.42
N GLY A 142 -6.51 3.05 -9.61
CA GLY A 142 -5.29 2.29 -9.39
C GLY A 142 -5.38 1.24 -8.30
N LEU A 143 -4.27 0.52 -8.15
CA LEU A 143 -4.08 -0.50 -7.12
C LEU A 143 -2.78 -0.26 -6.34
N ARG A 144 -2.81 -0.46 -5.05
CA ARG A 144 -1.63 -0.82 -4.25
C ARG A 144 -1.56 -2.34 -4.22
N LEU A 145 -0.43 -2.91 -4.53
CA LEU A 145 -0.23 -4.35 -4.54
C LEU A 145 0.43 -4.77 -3.24
N ASP A 146 -0.32 -5.49 -2.42
CA ASP A 146 0.14 -6.08 -1.17
C ASP A 146 1.31 -7.02 -1.43
N VAL A 147 2.35 -6.95 -0.59
CA VAL A 147 3.57 -7.75 -0.66
C VAL A 147 4.09 -7.94 -2.10
N ALA A 148 4.18 -6.85 -2.87
CA ALA A 148 4.58 -6.91 -4.28
C ALA A 148 5.92 -7.62 -4.51
N TYR A 149 6.79 -7.62 -3.51
CA TYR A 149 8.07 -8.34 -3.53
C TYR A 149 7.90 -9.88 -3.56
N CYS A 150 6.74 -10.41 -3.20
CA CYS A 150 6.38 -11.83 -3.27
C CYS A 150 5.66 -12.22 -4.57
N LEU A 151 5.18 -11.24 -5.36
CA LEU A 151 4.42 -11.51 -6.58
C LEU A 151 5.33 -12.02 -7.70
N ASP A 152 4.81 -12.95 -8.50
CA ASP A 152 5.48 -13.41 -9.72
C ASP A 152 5.65 -12.24 -10.71
N LEU A 153 6.85 -12.08 -11.28
CA LEU A 153 7.15 -10.95 -12.16
C LEU A 153 6.39 -11.00 -13.50
N ASP A 154 6.06 -12.19 -13.99
CA ASP A 154 5.25 -12.34 -15.20
C ASP A 154 3.78 -11.97 -14.90
N PHE A 155 3.27 -12.34 -13.72
CA PHE A 155 1.97 -11.86 -13.24
C PHE A 155 1.92 -10.34 -13.15
N LEU A 156 2.96 -9.69 -12.60
CA LEU A 156 3.04 -8.23 -12.54
C LEU A 156 3.03 -7.60 -13.94
N ALA A 157 3.75 -8.20 -14.89
CA ALA A 157 3.79 -7.71 -16.27
C ALA A 157 2.43 -7.85 -16.98
N GLU A 158 1.72 -8.96 -16.76
CA GLU A 158 0.38 -9.15 -17.29
C GLU A 158 -0.63 -8.19 -16.64
N LEU A 159 -0.55 -7.99 -15.32
CA LEU A 159 -1.37 -7.00 -14.60
C LEU A 159 -1.09 -5.57 -15.08
N ARG A 160 0.19 -5.24 -15.38
CA ARG A 160 0.53 -3.94 -15.98
C ARG A 160 -0.09 -3.77 -17.37
N GLY A 161 -0.08 -4.82 -18.19
CA GLY A 161 -0.77 -4.84 -19.50
C GLY A 161 -2.27 -4.60 -19.35
N LEU A 162 -2.91 -5.27 -18.40
CA LEU A 162 -4.32 -5.06 -18.07
C LEU A 162 -4.57 -3.62 -17.63
N ALA A 163 -3.80 -3.08 -16.68
CA ALA A 163 -3.93 -1.72 -16.18
C ALA A 163 -3.89 -0.69 -17.32
N ASN A 164 -2.90 -0.82 -18.20
CA ASN A 164 -2.76 0.07 -19.37
C ASN A 164 -3.96 -0.02 -20.35
N SER A 165 -4.65 -1.17 -20.42
CA SER A 165 -5.81 -1.37 -21.27
C SER A 165 -7.12 -0.83 -20.68
N ILE A 166 -7.18 -0.70 -19.35
CA ILE A 166 -8.39 -0.25 -18.64
C ILE A 166 -8.50 1.28 -18.69
N LYS A 167 -7.48 1.97 -18.17
CA LYS A 167 -7.41 3.43 -18.16
C LYS A 167 -5.96 3.86 -18.45
N PRO A 168 -5.72 4.91 -19.26
CA PRO A 168 -4.36 5.39 -19.55
C PRO A 168 -3.55 5.78 -18.32
N GLU A 169 -4.21 6.24 -17.26
CA GLU A 169 -3.60 6.70 -16.02
C GLU A 169 -3.84 5.75 -14.84
N PHE A 170 -4.20 4.49 -15.10
CA PHE A 170 -4.41 3.51 -14.03
C PHE A 170 -3.08 3.20 -13.34
N ALA A 171 -2.95 3.57 -12.08
CA ALA A 171 -1.71 3.46 -11.34
C ALA A 171 -1.53 2.08 -10.68
N LEU A 172 -0.33 1.52 -10.76
CA LEU A 172 0.08 0.37 -9.94
C LEU A 172 1.16 0.81 -8.96
N MET A 173 0.92 0.66 -7.68
CA MET A 173 1.82 0.93 -6.57
C MET A 173 2.17 -0.40 -5.90
N GLY A 174 3.44 -0.76 -5.84
CA GLY A 174 3.87 -1.99 -5.18
C GLY A 174 4.32 -1.75 -3.74
N GLU A 175 3.87 -2.58 -2.82
CA GLU A 175 4.52 -2.62 -1.52
C GLU A 175 5.82 -3.40 -1.61
N THR A 176 6.93 -2.75 -1.26
CA THR A 176 8.26 -3.35 -1.17
C THR A 176 8.96 -2.85 0.10
N LEU A 177 9.59 -3.75 0.82
CA LEU A 177 10.23 -3.42 2.10
C LEU A 177 11.70 -3.07 1.93
N HIS A 178 12.43 -3.83 1.12
CA HIS A 178 13.88 -3.72 0.95
C HIS A 178 14.33 -4.29 -0.41
N GLY A 179 15.59 -4.12 -0.73
CA GLY A 179 16.19 -4.58 -1.98
C GLY A 179 16.31 -3.46 -3.03
N ASP A 180 16.60 -3.83 -4.26
CA ASP A 180 16.60 -2.90 -5.38
C ASP A 180 15.18 -2.73 -5.92
N TYR A 181 14.59 -1.57 -5.66
CA TYR A 181 13.23 -1.25 -6.07
C TYR A 181 13.01 -1.24 -7.58
N ASN A 182 14.05 -1.08 -8.39
CA ASN A 182 13.94 -1.15 -9.86
C ASN A 182 13.43 -2.51 -10.35
N ARG A 183 13.58 -3.57 -9.54
CA ARG A 183 13.02 -4.89 -9.85
C ARG A 183 11.49 -4.85 -10.01
N TRP A 184 10.82 -4.03 -9.20
CA TRP A 184 9.35 -3.93 -9.19
C TRP A 184 8.83 -2.60 -9.74
N MET A 185 9.69 -1.56 -9.79
CA MET A 185 9.35 -0.22 -10.28
C MET A 185 9.99 0.00 -11.65
N ASN A 186 9.30 -0.44 -12.71
CA ASN A 186 9.76 -0.35 -14.09
C ASN A 186 8.57 -0.36 -15.06
N ASP A 187 8.83 -0.27 -16.35
CA ASP A 187 7.82 -0.15 -17.38
C ASP A 187 6.95 -1.44 -17.58
N ARG A 188 7.40 -2.57 -17.02
CA ARG A 188 6.70 -3.85 -17.08
C ARG A 188 5.97 -4.22 -15.78
N ALA A 189 6.18 -3.47 -14.70
CA ALA A 189 5.63 -3.77 -13.38
C ALA A 189 4.95 -2.53 -12.77
N CYS A 190 5.25 -2.19 -11.52
CA CYS A 190 4.63 -1.06 -10.85
C CYS A 190 5.16 0.29 -11.36
N HIS A 191 4.33 1.32 -11.30
CA HIS A 191 4.74 2.71 -11.58
C HIS A 191 5.56 3.29 -10.44
N ALA A 192 5.25 2.89 -9.21
CA ALA A 192 5.92 3.30 -7.99
C ALA A 192 5.91 2.17 -6.96
N VAL A 193 6.75 2.28 -5.96
CA VAL A 193 6.78 1.38 -4.80
C VAL A 193 6.87 2.18 -3.50
N THR A 194 6.59 1.53 -2.37
CA THR A 194 6.71 2.12 -1.02
C THR A 194 8.18 2.35 -0.66
N ASN A 195 8.46 3.50 -0.05
CA ASN A 195 9.81 3.92 0.30
C ASN A 195 10.16 3.63 1.77
N TYR A 196 10.24 2.36 2.13
CA TYR A 196 10.63 1.95 3.48
C TYR A 196 12.07 2.32 3.84
N GLU A 197 12.96 2.48 2.85
CA GLU A 197 14.33 2.93 3.11
C GLU A 197 14.35 4.34 3.72
N CYS A 198 13.60 5.28 3.15
CA CYS A 198 13.50 6.63 3.72
C CYS A 198 12.68 6.68 5.01
N TYR A 199 11.69 5.78 5.18
CA TYR A 199 10.85 5.75 6.38
C TYR A 199 11.69 5.74 7.66
N LYS A 200 12.68 4.84 7.75
CA LYS A 200 13.56 4.78 8.93
C LYS A 200 14.33 6.10 9.12
N GLY A 201 14.94 6.60 8.06
CA GLY A 201 15.70 7.85 8.12
C GLY A 201 14.83 9.06 8.52
N LEU A 202 13.56 9.09 8.09
CA LEU A 202 12.64 10.16 8.42
C LEU A 202 12.38 10.29 9.93
N TYR A 203 12.18 9.20 10.66
CA TYR A 203 11.96 9.32 12.10
C TYR A 203 13.26 9.30 12.92
N SER A 204 14.26 8.49 12.53
CA SER A 204 15.49 8.36 13.28
C SER A 204 16.30 9.65 13.29
N SER A 205 16.32 10.38 12.18
CA SER A 205 17.02 11.65 12.06
C SER A 205 16.50 12.72 13.02
N PHE A 206 15.19 12.77 13.21
CA PHE A 206 14.58 13.69 14.18
C PHE A 206 14.81 13.25 15.63
N ASN A 207 14.72 11.95 15.92
CA ASN A 207 14.95 11.42 17.26
C ASN A 207 16.40 11.58 17.74
N SER A 208 17.36 11.50 16.81
CA SER A 208 18.80 11.62 17.12
C SER A 208 19.34 13.03 16.92
N ALA A 209 18.51 13.98 16.41
CA ALA A 209 18.92 15.31 15.95
C ALA A 209 20.09 15.24 14.94
N ASN A 210 20.10 14.19 14.09
CA ASN A 210 21.14 13.93 13.10
C ASN A 210 20.53 13.67 11.73
N MET A 211 20.61 14.64 10.83
CA MET A 211 20.02 14.60 9.49
C MET A 211 20.88 13.84 8.46
N HIS A 212 22.08 13.35 8.81
CA HIS A 212 22.96 12.68 7.84
C HIS A 212 22.35 11.39 7.28
N GLU A 213 21.60 10.63 8.07
CA GLU A 213 20.98 9.39 7.61
C GLU A 213 19.95 9.65 6.48
N ILE A 214 19.00 10.54 6.73
CA ILE A 214 17.99 10.86 5.71
C ILE A 214 18.58 11.58 4.50
N ALA A 215 19.55 12.49 4.70
CA ALA A 215 20.23 13.18 3.62
C ALA A 215 20.99 12.19 2.71
N TYR A 216 21.64 11.18 3.31
CA TYR A 216 22.30 10.12 2.55
C TYR A 216 21.30 9.29 1.74
N SER A 217 20.20 8.84 2.36
CA SER A 217 19.16 8.05 1.69
C SER A 217 18.53 8.83 0.53
N LEU A 218 18.21 10.10 0.73
CA LEU A 218 17.65 10.96 -0.33
C LEU A 218 18.63 11.15 -1.49
N ASN A 219 19.91 11.40 -1.19
CA ASN A 219 20.91 11.54 -2.24
C ASN A 219 21.11 10.21 -2.99
N ARG A 220 21.24 9.09 -2.27
CA ARG A 220 21.39 7.77 -2.87
C ARG A 220 20.21 7.40 -3.78
N GLN A 221 19.01 7.79 -3.41
CA GLN A 221 17.81 7.48 -4.20
C GLN A 221 17.62 8.47 -5.36
N PHE A 222 17.69 9.75 -5.12
CA PHE A 222 17.17 10.77 -6.03
C PHE A 222 18.22 11.75 -6.54
N GLY A 223 19.48 11.64 -6.11
CA GLY A 223 20.56 12.49 -6.57
C GLY A 223 20.78 12.44 -8.08
N SER A 224 21.59 13.35 -8.59
CA SER A 224 21.90 13.48 -10.02
C SER A 224 23.08 12.62 -10.48
N GLU A 225 23.81 12.02 -9.56
CA GLU A 225 24.99 11.23 -9.87
C GLU A 225 24.62 9.86 -10.48
N GLN A 226 25.50 9.32 -11.31
CA GLN A 226 25.26 8.05 -12.02
C GLN A 226 25.01 6.84 -11.09
N TRP A 227 25.50 6.88 -9.85
CA TRP A 227 25.29 5.83 -8.85
C TRP A 227 23.95 5.94 -8.09
N CYS A 228 23.19 7.04 -8.30
CA CYS A 228 21.88 7.20 -7.68
C CYS A 228 20.86 6.24 -8.30
N LEU A 229 20.01 5.65 -7.47
CA LEU A 229 19.24 4.47 -7.87
C LEU A 229 17.93 4.79 -8.59
N TYR A 230 17.25 5.86 -8.19
CA TYR A 230 15.86 6.13 -8.57
C TYR A 230 15.66 7.57 -9.06
N THR A 231 16.69 8.16 -9.65
CA THR A 231 16.62 9.52 -10.22
C THR A 231 15.46 9.64 -11.20
N GLY A 232 14.58 10.62 -11.00
CA GLY A 232 13.38 10.83 -11.82
C GLY A 232 12.22 9.88 -11.54
N ARG A 233 12.35 8.96 -10.57
CA ARG A 233 11.25 8.09 -10.12
C ARG A 233 10.51 8.71 -8.93
N HIS A 234 9.26 8.31 -8.74
CA HIS A 234 8.38 8.81 -7.68
C HIS A 234 7.96 7.66 -6.78
N LEU A 235 8.64 7.49 -5.64
CA LEU A 235 8.28 6.49 -4.63
C LEU A 235 7.21 7.03 -3.70
N LEU A 236 6.39 6.14 -3.13
CA LEU A 236 5.43 6.49 -2.08
C LEU A 236 6.16 6.59 -0.75
N SER A 237 6.33 7.81 -0.26
CA SER A 237 7.00 8.10 1.01
C SER A 237 5.98 8.40 2.10
N PHE A 238 6.27 7.98 3.32
CA PHE A 238 5.36 8.08 4.47
C PHE A 238 6.15 8.20 5.78
N LEU A 239 5.51 8.76 6.80
CA LEU A 239 6.02 8.78 8.16
C LEU A 239 5.50 7.62 8.99
N ASP A 240 4.32 7.11 8.66
CA ASP A 240 3.71 5.90 9.20
C ASP A 240 2.69 5.33 8.22
N ASN A 241 2.24 4.11 8.52
CA ASN A 241 1.17 3.42 7.81
C ASN A 241 0.48 2.41 8.76
N HIS A 242 -0.34 1.51 8.20
CA HIS A 242 -1.09 0.51 8.97
C HIS A 242 -0.24 -0.64 9.54
N ASP A 243 1.05 -0.74 9.17
CA ASP A 243 1.96 -1.82 9.57
C ASP A 243 3.08 -1.40 10.52
N VAL A 244 3.25 -0.11 10.72
CA VAL A 244 4.27 0.44 11.60
C VAL A 244 3.66 1.32 12.69
N SER A 245 4.38 1.51 13.80
CA SER A 245 3.94 2.42 14.86
C SER A 245 3.71 3.82 14.32
N ARG A 246 2.66 4.49 14.81
CA ARG A 246 2.30 5.85 14.43
C ARG A 246 3.45 6.81 14.68
N ILE A 247 3.68 7.75 13.76
CA ILE A 247 4.78 8.70 13.87
C ILE A 247 4.73 9.51 15.16
N ALA A 248 3.54 9.85 15.63
CA ALA A 248 3.35 10.52 16.91
C ALA A 248 3.80 9.68 18.12
N THR A 249 3.81 8.35 18.00
CA THR A 249 4.36 7.43 19.02
C THR A 249 5.87 7.27 18.89
N VAL A 250 6.37 7.23 17.65
CA VAL A 250 7.80 6.95 17.37
C VAL A 250 8.69 8.14 17.69
N LEU A 251 8.22 9.37 17.46
CA LEU A 251 8.97 10.59 17.78
C LEU A 251 9.04 10.83 19.28
N THR A 252 10.24 10.97 19.80
CA THR A 252 10.50 11.25 21.22
C THR A 252 10.07 12.65 21.62
N ASP A 253 10.17 13.60 20.69
CA ASP A 253 9.69 14.98 20.85
C ASP A 253 8.56 15.24 19.83
N LYS A 254 7.36 15.50 20.31
CA LYS A 254 6.19 15.77 19.48
C LYS A 254 6.31 17.08 18.65
N ALA A 255 7.16 18.02 19.08
CA ALA A 255 7.45 19.20 18.30
C ALA A 255 8.08 18.87 16.94
N MET A 256 8.70 17.69 16.81
CA MET A 256 9.30 17.22 15.57
C MET A 256 8.27 16.73 14.54
N LEU A 257 6.98 16.57 14.89
CA LEU A 257 5.94 16.22 13.92
C LEU A 257 5.86 17.21 12.75
N ARG A 258 5.85 18.50 13.05
CA ARG A 258 5.75 19.55 12.00
C ARG A 258 6.95 19.54 11.05
N PRO A 259 8.22 19.55 11.50
CA PRO A 259 9.36 19.45 10.59
C PRO A 259 9.43 18.10 9.86
N ALA A 260 9.02 16.98 10.48
CA ALA A 260 8.98 15.67 9.81
C ALA A 260 8.01 15.66 8.62
N TYR A 261 6.80 16.20 8.79
CA TYR A 261 5.88 16.40 7.66
C TYR A 261 6.41 17.42 6.65
N GLY A 262 7.07 18.49 7.11
CA GLY A 262 7.75 19.43 6.22
C GLY A 262 8.76 18.74 5.30
N LEU A 263 9.57 17.85 5.85
CA LEU A 263 10.52 17.05 5.06
C LEU A 263 9.80 16.07 4.12
N LEU A 264 8.78 15.36 4.59
CA LEU A 264 8.00 14.41 3.78
C LEU A 264 7.41 15.10 2.53
N PHE A 265 6.81 16.27 2.70
CA PHE A 265 6.21 17.01 1.59
C PHE A 265 7.23 17.75 0.72
N GLY A 266 8.43 18.02 1.26
CA GLY A 266 9.53 18.68 0.53
C GLY A 266 10.41 17.73 -0.28
N MET A 267 10.47 16.45 0.08
CA MET A 267 11.33 15.47 -0.61
C MET A 267 10.73 14.97 -1.93
N PRO A 268 11.56 14.42 -2.85
CA PRO A 268 11.07 13.76 -4.06
C PRO A 268 10.13 12.60 -3.76
N GLY A 269 9.20 12.31 -4.66
CA GLY A 269 8.25 11.20 -4.57
C GLY A 269 6.82 11.65 -4.28
N VAL A 270 5.99 10.75 -3.79
CA VAL A 270 4.58 10.96 -3.47
C VAL A 270 4.42 10.88 -1.95
N PRO A 271 4.09 11.99 -1.26
CA PRO A 271 3.84 11.95 0.18
C PRO A 271 2.52 11.25 0.48
N ALA A 272 2.54 10.34 1.43
CA ALA A 272 1.35 9.68 1.96
C ALA A 272 1.15 10.04 3.44
N VAL A 273 -0.09 10.33 3.80
CA VAL A 273 -0.51 10.57 5.19
C VAL A 273 -1.49 9.47 5.58
N TYR A 274 -1.19 8.77 6.65
CA TYR A 274 -2.06 7.73 7.18
C TYR A 274 -3.17 8.36 8.03
N TYR A 275 -4.41 7.87 7.87
CA TYR A 275 -5.57 8.46 8.55
C TYR A 275 -5.38 8.55 10.07
N GLY A 276 -5.70 9.69 10.64
CA GLY A 276 -5.50 9.99 12.05
C GLY A 276 -4.12 10.59 12.38
N SER A 277 -3.11 10.33 11.58
CA SER A 277 -1.77 10.89 11.80
C SER A 277 -1.71 12.39 11.52
N GLU A 278 -2.64 12.91 10.71
CA GLU A 278 -2.78 14.35 10.43
C GLU A 278 -3.20 15.20 11.63
N TRP A 279 -3.67 14.58 12.71
CA TRP A 279 -3.89 15.26 14.00
C TRP A 279 -3.05 14.68 15.13
N GLY A 280 -2.08 13.80 14.81
CA GLY A 280 -1.14 13.26 15.78
C GLY A 280 -1.66 12.05 16.57
N LEU A 281 -2.54 11.24 15.98
CA LEU A 281 -3.00 10.00 16.60
C LEU A 281 -1.81 9.08 16.94
N GLU A 282 -1.82 8.56 18.14
CA GLU A 282 -0.80 7.63 18.64
C GLU A 282 -1.22 6.16 18.45
N GLY A 283 -0.26 5.28 18.33
CA GLY A 283 -0.45 3.83 18.27
C GLY A 283 0.89 3.12 18.15
N ASP A 284 1.10 2.11 18.98
CA ASP A 284 2.34 1.31 18.99
C ASP A 284 2.06 -0.10 18.45
N LYS A 285 2.82 -0.50 17.43
CA LYS A 285 2.78 -1.86 16.84
C LYS A 285 2.97 -2.96 17.88
N LYS A 286 3.73 -2.72 18.94
CA LYS A 286 3.94 -3.67 20.03
C LYS A 286 2.65 -4.05 20.76
N ASN A 287 1.64 -3.19 20.69
CA ASN A 287 0.33 -3.42 21.31
C ASN A 287 -0.67 -4.07 20.34
N GLY A 288 -0.20 -4.54 19.17
CA GLY A 288 -1.00 -5.19 18.14
C GLY A 288 -1.57 -4.20 17.11
N ASP A 289 -2.04 -4.76 15.99
CA ASP A 289 -2.51 -3.99 14.83
C ASP A 289 -3.74 -3.14 15.13
N ALA A 290 -4.59 -3.56 16.05
CA ALA A 290 -5.78 -2.80 16.43
C ALA A 290 -5.46 -1.37 16.93
N THR A 291 -4.29 -1.16 17.54
CA THR A 291 -3.85 0.17 17.99
C THR A 291 -3.45 1.08 16.83
N LEU A 292 -3.06 0.50 15.70
CA LEU A 292 -2.69 1.22 14.48
C LEU A 292 -3.91 1.50 13.59
N ARG A 293 -4.97 0.70 13.71
CA ARG A 293 -6.15 0.67 12.84
C ARG A 293 -7.45 0.92 13.60
N PRO A 294 -7.52 1.95 14.51
CA PRO A 294 -8.74 2.20 15.27
C PRO A 294 -9.86 2.70 14.36
N ALA A 295 -11.10 2.35 14.70
CA ALA A 295 -12.26 3.01 14.12
C ALA A 295 -12.33 4.47 14.60
N ILE A 296 -12.52 5.41 13.68
CA ILE A 296 -12.61 6.83 13.96
C ILE A 296 -13.99 7.32 13.54
N GLU A 297 -14.80 7.71 14.49
CA GLU A 297 -16.17 8.17 14.22
C GLU A 297 -16.19 9.55 13.55
N LYS A 298 -15.26 10.43 13.93
CA LYS A 298 -15.16 11.80 13.39
C LYS A 298 -13.70 12.20 13.25
N PRO A 299 -13.32 12.86 12.15
CA PRO A 299 -12.01 13.46 12.02
C PRO A 299 -11.82 14.53 13.08
N GLN A 300 -10.59 14.73 13.51
CA GLN A 300 -10.17 15.86 14.35
C GLN A 300 -9.38 16.85 13.50
N GLU A 301 -9.41 18.10 13.91
CA GLU A 301 -8.65 19.18 13.29
C GLU A 301 -7.88 19.92 14.38
N ASN A 302 -6.59 20.16 14.11
CA ASN A 302 -5.71 20.89 14.99
C ASN A 302 -4.60 21.59 14.17
N GLU A 303 -3.67 22.26 14.84
CA GLU A 303 -2.56 22.96 14.18
C GLU A 303 -1.71 22.04 13.27
N LEU A 304 -1.59 20.74 13.56
CA LEU A 304 -0.88 19.79 12.71
C LEU A 304 -1.66 19.52 11.41
N THR A 305 -2.99 19.40 11.49
CA THR A 305 -3.87 19.25 10.33
C THR A 305 -3.76 20.46 9.40
N GLU A 306 -3.80 21.68 9.97
CA GLU A 306 -3.63 22.93 9.23
C GLU A 306 -2.25 23.01 8.57
N TRP A 307 -1.19 22.58 9.29
CA TRP A 307 0.16 22.55 8.77
C TRP A 307 0.30 21.58 7.57
N ILE A 308 -0.24 20.38 7.67
CA ILE A 308 -0.21 19.38 6.59
C ILE A 308 -1.00 19.89 5.37
N SER A 309 -2.16 20.51 5.59
CA SER A 309 -2.93 21.13 4.52
C SER A 309 -2.15 22.24 3.80
N ALA A 310 -1.45 23.09 4.55
CA ALA A 310 -0.58 24.13 3.98
C ALA A 310 0.58 23.53 3.16
N LEU A 311 1.20 22.44 3.65
CA LEU A 311 2.26 21.73 2.92
C LEU A 311 1.74 21.10 1.64
N ALA A 312 0.56 20.45 1.68
CA ALA A 312 -0.07 19.86 0.51
C ALA A 312 -0.36 20.92 -0.57
N LYS A 313 -0.90 22.08 -0.16
CA LYS A 313 -1.13 23.22 -1.05
C LYS A 313 0.18 23.74 -1.65
N ALA A 314 1.19 24.01 -0.84
CA ALA A 314 2.50 24.49 -1.31
C ALA A 314 3.12 23.52 -2.33
N ARG A 315 3.01 22.19 -2.07
CA ARG A 315 3.49 21.19 -3.02
C ARG A 315 2.67 21.18 -4.31
N ALA A 316 1.34 21.29 -4.23
CA ALA A 316 0.47 21.32 -5.40
C ALA A 316 0.78 22.53 -6.33
N GLU A 317 1.12 23.67 -5.74
CA GLU A 317 1.44 24.92 -6.45
C GLU A 317 2.89 24.97 -6.97
N SER A 318 3.79 24.12 -6.46
CA SER A 318 5.21 24.10 -6.82
C SER A 318 5.59 22.96 -7.75
N PRO A 319 5.84 23.20 -9.04
CA PRO A 319 6.37 22.19 -9.94
C PRO A 319 7.72 21.62 -9.46
N ALA A 320 8.57 22.44 -8.82
CA ALA A 320 9.85 22.02 -8.28
C ALA A 320 9.71 20.95 -7.19
N LEU A 321 8.75 21.07 -6.29
CA LEU A 321 8.47 20.06 -5.25
C LEU A 321 7.89 18.76 -5.82
N ARG A 322 7.19 18.83 -6.95
CA ARG A 322 6.56 17.67 -7.57
C ARG A 322 7.47 16.93 -8.56
N TRP A 323 8.20 17.70 -9.39
CA TRP A 323 8.89 17.19 -10.58
C TRP A 323 10.34 17.65 -10.69
N GLY A 324 10.81 18.48 -9.73
CA GLY A 324 12.16 19.00 -9.74
C GLY A 324 13.22 17.91 -9.55
N SER A 325 14.42 18.16 -10.03
CA SER A 325 15.59 17.34 -9.72
C SER A 325 16.04 17.57 -8.27
N TYR A 326 16.72 16.59 -7.71
CA TYR A 326 17.30 16.67 -6.36
C TYR A 326 18.83 16.74 -6.45
N PRO A 327 19.40 17.91 -6.75
CA PRO A 327 20.86 18.07 -6.74
C PRO A 327 21.32 18.27 -5.29
N VAL A 328 22.30 17.47 -4.85
CA VAL A 328 22.94 17.66 -3.54
C VAL A 328 24.20 18.49 -3.73
N SER A 329 24.24 19.65 -3.10
CA SER A 329 25.43 20.50 -3.02
C SER A 329 26.01 20.45 -1.62
N TYR A 330 27.22 19.94 -1.47
CA TYR A 330 27.94 19.91 -0.19
C TYR A 330 28.68 21.21 0.13
N THR A 331 28.49 22.26 -0.64
CA THR A 331 29.31 23.47 -0.55
C THR A 331 28.93 24.42 0.57
N HIS A 332 27.86 24.16 1.34
CA HIS A 332 27.42 25.04 2.42
C HIS A 332 26.74 24.25 3.57
N LEU A 333 27.49 23.37 4.22
CA LEU A 333 27.20 22.93 5.57
C LEU A 333 28.27 23.46 6.52
#